data_ce12e9b4680aed2ad022266121020ca2
#
_entry.id   ce12e9b4680aed2ad022266121020ca2
#
_cell.length_a   1.000
_cell.length_b   1.000
_cell.length_c   1.000
_cell.angle_alpha   90.00
_cell.angle_beta   90.00
_cell.angle_gamma   90.00
#
_symmetry.space_group_name_H-M   'P 1'
#
loop_
_entity.id
_entity.type
_entity.pdbx_description
1 polymer ?
#
loop_
_entity_poly.entity_id
_entity_poly.type
_entity_poly.pdbx_seq_one_letter_code
_entity_poly.pdbx_strand_id
1 'polypeptide(L)'
;MTARQVTMCGLGVALLAVASSVTLALGPVPFTLQTLALAVLPVALGGRDATLVVACYLVLGGLGLPVFSGFGGGPGHLLGPTGGFLWGFLAGTAVAWAVLRVTAIPERAREALAVTSMLLVSYALGTVQLMALLGLDAPSALAVAVLPFVVPDALKLAVGVSVGRAVRRAVP
;
A
#
# COMPACT_ATOMS: atom_id res chain seq x y z
N MET A 1 20.86 -10.20 -2.36
CA MET A 1 20.38 -8.98 -3.05
C MET A 1 21.54 -8.33 -3.76
N THR A 2 21.38 -7.88 -4.99
CA THR A 2 22.39 -7.09 -5.71
C THR A 2 22.35 -5.64 -5.20
N ALA A 3 23.45 -4.87 -5.39
CA ALA A 3 23.49 -3.45 -5.04
C ALA A 3 22.31 -2.67 -5.68
N ARG A 4 21.98 -2.99 -6.94
CA ARG A 4 20.83 -2.42 -7.66
C ARG A 4 19.50 -2.69 -6.94
N GLN A 5 19.25 -3.93 -6.50
CA GLN A 5 18.03 -4.27 -5.77
C GLN A 5 17.92 -3.50 -4.46
N VAL A 6 19.02 -3.35 -3.72
CA VAL A 6 19.05 -2.56 -2.48
C VAL A 6 18.69 -1.10 -2.76
N THR A 7 19.30 -0.50 -3.79
CA THR A 7 18.99 0.88 -4.20
C THR A 7 17.52 1.05 -4.59
N MET A 8 16.99 0.15 -5.41
CA MET A 8 15.60 0.21 -5.85
C MET A 8 14.62 0.03 -4.68
N CYS A 9 14.93 -0.86 -3.74
CA CYS A 9 14.12 -1.00 -2.53
C CYS A 9 14.18 0.27 -1.66
N GLY A 10 15.35 0.88 -1.49
CA GLY A 10 15.50 2.15 -0.78
C GLY A 10 14.69 3.28 -1.42
N LEU A 11 14.72 3.41 -2.75
CA LEU A 11 13.89 4.37 -3.49
C LEU A 11 12.40 4.06 -3.35
N GLY A 12 12.01 2.79 -3.31
CA GLY A 12 10.64 2.38 -3.05
C GLY A 12 10.13 2.79 -1.67
N VAL A 13 10.96 2.64 -0.63
CA VAL A 13 10.65 3.11 0.74
C VAL A 13 10.51 4.62 0.76
N ALA A 14 11.42 5.35 0.12
CA ALA A 14 11.35 6.81 0.02
C ALA A 14 10.08 7.27 -0.72
N LEU A 15 9.71 6.58 -1.81
CA LEU A 15 8.47 6.84 -2.54
C LEU A 15 7.24 6.67 -1.65
N LEU A 16 7.19 5.58 -0.84
CA LEU A 16 6.08 5.37 0.11
C LEU A 16 6.05 6.46 1.18
N ALA A 17 7.19 6.85 1.74
CA ALA A 17 7.27 7.91 2.74
C ALA A 17 6.78 9.26 2.19
N VAL A 18 7.22 9.62 0.98
CA VAL A 18 6.75 10.86 0.32
C VAL A 18 5.25 10.77 -0.02
N ALA A 19 4.78 9.64 -0.54
CA ALA A 19 3.37 9.45 -0.86
C ALA A 19 2.47 9.47 0.40
N SER A 20 2.98 9.05 1.55
CA SER A 20 2.27 9.12 2.83
C SER A 20 2.21 10.52 3.40
N SER A 21 3.20 11.37 3.13
CA SER A 21 3.22 12.75 3.61
C SER A 21 2.18 13.63 2.89
N VAL A 22 1.81 13.26 1.65
CA VAL A 22 0.68 13.91 0.94
C VAL A 22 -0.62 13.37 1.51
N THR A 23 -1.08 14.03 2.57
CA THR A 23 -2.20 13.59 3.40
C THR A 23 -3.27 14.67 3.51
N LEU A 24 -4.53 14.26 3.31
CA LEU A 24 -5.71 15.06 3.61
C LEU A 24 -6.49 14.36 4.73
N ALA A 25 -6.65 15.03 5.86
CA ALA A 25 -7.41 14.51 7.00
C ALA A 25 -8.91 14.75 6.77
N LEU A 26 -9.59 13.83 6.10
CA LEU A 26 -11.02 13.89 5.78
C LEU A 26 -11.90 13.07 6.74
N GLY A 27 -11.37 12.64 7.89
CA GLY A 27 -12.09 11.80 8.85
C GLY A 27 -11.14 10.87 9.62
N PRO A 28 -11.65 9.74 10.15
CA PRO A 28 -10.86 8.78 10.93
C PRO A 28 -9.75 8.13 10.11
N VAL A 29 -9.93 8.00 8.80
CA VAL A 29 -8.94 7.46 7.86
C VAL A 29 -8.44 8.58 6.97
N PRO A 30 -7.13 8.88 6.99
CA PRO A 30 -6.57 9.93 6.17
C PRO A 30 -6.51 9.52 4.69
N PHE A 31 -6.85 10.43 3.80
CA PHE A 31 -6.62 10.27 2.37
C PHE A 31 -5.15 10.55 2.05
N THR A 32 -4.46 9.59 1.41
CA THR A 32 -3.04 9.71 1.07
C THR A 32 -2.76 9.29 -0.37
N LEU A 33 -1.56 9.52 -0.85
CA LEU A 33 -1.09 8.96 -2.12
C LEU A 33 -0.42 7.58 -1.98
N GLN A 34 -0.45 6.96 -0.78
CA GLN A 34 0.19 5.67 -0.53
C GLN A 34 -0.30 4.56 -1.47
N THR A 35 -1.61 4.48 -1.72
CA THR A 35 -2.20 3.46 -2.62
C THR A 35 -1.70 3.58 -4.05
N LEU A 36 -1.39 4.79 -4.53
CA LEU A 36 -0.73 5.00 -5.82
C LEU A 36 0.69 4.44 -5.80
N ALA A 37 1.50 4.79 -4.80
CA ALA A 37 2.86 4.27 -4.67
C ALA A 37 2.87 2.75 -4.54
N LEU A 38 1.96 2.19 -3.73
CA LEU A 38 1.79 0.75 -3.57
C LEU A 38 1.43 0.03 -4.87
N ALA A 39 0.68 0.66 -5.77
CA ALA A 39 0.37 0.09 -7.08
C ALA A 39 1.57 0.12 -8.04
N VAL A 40 2.45 1.12 -7.91
CA VAL A 40 3.70 1.22 -8.69
C VAL A 40 4.66 0.08 -8.33
N LEU A 41 4.86 -0.19 -7.04
CA LEU A 41 5.92 -1.07 -6.55
C LEU A 41 5.88 -2.49 -7.11
N PRO A 42 4.78 -3.27 -7.04
CA PRO A 42 4.78 -4.65 -7.52
C PRO A 42 4.91 -4.76 -9.04
N VAL A 43 4.49 -3.72 -9.77
CA VAL A 43 4.59 -3.66 -11.23
C VAL A 43 6.01 -3.27 -11.67
N ALA A 44 6.65 -2.33 -10.96
CA ALA A 44 7.99 -1.84 -11.29
C ALA A 44 9.10 -2.78 -10.81
N LEU A 45 9.01 -3.24 -9.56
CA LEU A 45 10.09 -3.99 -8.88
C LEU A 45 9.83 -5.50 -8.82
N GLY A 46 8.60 -5.93 -9.11
CA GLY A 46 8.14 -7.29 -8.87
C GLY A 46 7.61 -7.49 -7.44
N GLY A 47 6.79 -8.52 -7.27
CA GLY A 47 6.05 -8.72 -6.01
C GLY A 47 6.92 -8.94 -4.79
N ARG A 48 8.04 -9.69 -4.91
CA ARG A 48 8.95 -9.95 -3.79
C ARG A 48 9.58 -8.66 -3.27
N ASP A 49 10.17 -7.86 -4.15
CA ASP A 49 10.88 -6.65 -3.77
C ASP A 49 9.89 -5.58 -3.29
N ALA A 50 8.68 -5.51 -3.85
CA ALA A 50 7.60 -4.67 -3.34
C ALA A 50 7.20 -5.03 -1.91
N THR A 51 7.09 -6.33 -1.59
CA THR A 51 6.79 -6.78 -0.22
C THR A 51 7.91 -6.42 0.75
N LEU A 52 9.18 -6.56 0.33
CA LEU A 52 10.33 -6.14 1.13
C LEU A 52 10.33 -4.62 1.38
N VAL A 53 10.03 -3.81 0.36
CA VAL A 53 9.89 -2.35 0.50
C VAL A 53 8.85 -2.00 1.56
N VAL A 54 7.66 -2.61 1.50
CA VAL A 54 6.60 -2.34 2.48
C VAL A 54 7.01 -2.81 3.87
N ALA A 55 7.64 -3.98 4.00
CA ALA A 55 8.16 -4.46 5.28
C ALA A 55 9.18 -3.49 5.88
N CYS A 56 10.16 -3.04 5.10
CA CYS A 56 11.14 -2.04 5.55
C CYS A 56 10.46 -0.71 5.94
N TYR A 57 9.50 -0.24 5.15
CA TYR A 57 8.73 0.97 5.45
C TYR A 57 8.01 0.87 6.80
N LEU A 58 7.35 -0.26 7.10
CA LEU A 58 6.69 -0.49 8.37
C LEU A 58 7.67 -0.58 9.54
N VAL A 59 8.81 -1.23 9.35
CA VAL A 59 9.87 -1.31 10.38
C VAL A 59 10.40 0.08 10.70
N LEU A 60 10.78 0.86 9.70
CA LEU A 60 11.29 2.22 9.88
C LEU A 60 10.27 3.12 10.57
N GLY A 61 9.00 3.10 10.11
CA GLY A 61 7.93 3.84 10.74
C GLY A 61 7.62 3.37 12.16
N GLY A 62 7.62 2.05 12.40
CA GLY A 62 7.44 1.47 13.73
C GLY A 62 8.55 1.84 14.72
N LEU A 63 9.80 2.01 14.25
CA LEU A 63 10.93 2.50 15.03
C LEU A 63 10.86 4.01 15.33
N GLY A 64 9.87 4.71 14.80
CA GLY A 64 9.62 6.12 15.09
C GLY A 64 10.07 7.11 13.99
N LEU A 65 10.57 6.64 12.84
CA LEU A 65 10.82 7.55 11.73
C LEU A 65 9.50 8.15 11.22
N PRO A 66 9.45 9.45 10.88
CA PRO A 66 8.24 10.15 10.47
C PRO A 66 7.86 9.84 9.01
N VAL A 67 7.62 8.56 8.71
CA VAL A 67 7.35 8.06 7.36
C VAL A 67 5.88 7.70 7.13
N PHE A 68 5.04 7.67 8.18
CA PHE A 68 3.60 7.42 8.06
C PHE A 68 2.82 8.70 7.75
N SER A 69 1.51 8.57 7.49
CA SER A 69 0.66 9.71 7.13
C SER A 69 0.75 10.85 8.16
N GLY A 70 0.80 12.09 7.66
CA GLY A 70 0.96 13.27 8.51
C GLY A 70 2.32 13.36 9.22
N PHE A 71 3.37 12.79 8.63
CA PHE A 71 4.72 12.70 9.23
C PHE A 71 4.73 11.92 10.56
N GLY A 72 3.79 10.99 10.71
CA GLY A 72 3.70 10.14 11.88
C GLY A 72 4.76 9.03 11.91
N GLY A 73 4.95 8.48 13.09
CA GLY A 73 5.84 7.34 13.33
C GLY A 73 5.59 6.73 14.70
N GLY A 74 6.27 5.62 14.96
CA GLY A 74 6.16 4.88 16.21
C GLY A 74 5.11 3.77 16.20
N PRO A 75 5.18 2.86 17.20
CA PRO A 75 4.29 1.70 17.28
C PRO A 75 2.81 2.06 17.44
N GLY A 76 2.51 3.26 17.97
CA GLY A 76 1.15 3.75 18.11
C GLY A 76 0.39 3.89 16.79
N HIS A 77 1.09 4.16 15.67
CA HIS A 77 0.46 4.20 14.35
C HIS A 77 0.11 2.81 13.84
N LEU A 78 0.92 1.79 14.14
CA LEU A 78 0.67 0.40 13.75
C LEU A 78 -0.44 -0.24 14.58
N LEU A 79 -0.56 0.16 15.83
CA LEU A 79 -1.56 -0.36 16.78
C LEU A 79 -2.82 0.52 16.84
N GLY A 80 -2.79 1.71 16.25
CA GLY A 80 -3.89 2.66 16.25
C GLY A 80 -4.99 2.32 15.21
N PRO A 81 -6.05 3.13 15.15
CA PRO A 81 -7.24 2.86 14.33
C PRO A 81 -6.95 2.63 12.84
N THR A 82 -5.92 3.27 12.29
CA THR A 82 -5.51 3.13 10.89
C THR A 82 -4.39 2.12 10.67
N GLY A 83 -3.86 1.51 11.72
CA GLY A 83 -2.76 0.54 11.65
C GLY A 83 -3.09 -0.69 10.82
N GLY A 84 -4.36 -1.12 10.81
CA GLY A 84 -4.83 -2.24 10.00
C GLY A 84 -4.62 -2.04 8.50
N PHE A 85 -4.69 -0.81 8.01
CA PHE A 85 -4.36 -0.49 6.61
C PHE A 85 -2.87 -0.69 6.35
N LEU A 86 -2.01 -0.29 7.28
CA LEU A 86 -0.55 -0.47 7.17
C LEU A 86 -0.18 -1.95 7.15
N TRP A 87 -0.74 -2.76 8.05
CA TRP A 87 -0.60 -4.22 8.01
C TRP A 87 -1.20 -4.81 6.75
N GLY A 88 -2.32 -4.25 6.28
CA GLY A 88 -2.97 -4.58 5.03
C GLY A 88 -2.11 -4.32 3.81
N PHE A 89 -1.26 -3.28 3.81
CA PHE A 89 -0.30 -3.03 2.74
C PHE A 89 0.74 -4.15 2.67
N LEU A 90 1.25 -4.62 3.80
CA LEU A 90 2.21 -5.73 3.84
C LEU A 90 1.57 -7.04 3.38
N ALA A 91 0.45 -7.42 3.99
CA ALA A 91 -0.27 -8.64 3.62
C ALA A 91 -0.75 -8.59 2.16
N GLY A 92 -1.27 -7.43 1.74
CA GLY A 92 -1.75 -7.21 0.39
C GLY A 92 -0.64 -7.29 -0.67
N THR A 93 0.56 -6.74 -0.40
CA THR A 93 1.70 -6.88 -1.33
C THR A 93 2.19 -8.32 -1.41
N ALA A 94 2.11 -9.09 -0.32
CA ALA A 94 2.40 -10.53 -0.35
C ALA A 94 1.36 -11.31 -1.20
N VAL A 95 0.08 -10.96 -1.10
CA VAL A 95 -0.98 -11.52 -1.97
C VAL A 95 -0.73 -11.11 -3.43
N ALA A 96 -0.42 -9.84 -3.69
CA ALA A 96 -0.07 -9.37 -5.04
C ALA A 96 1.13 -10.13 -5.61
N TRP A 97 2.13 -10.43 -4.79
CA TRP A 97 3.26 -11.27 -5.20
C TRP A 97 2.81 -12.67 -5.63
N ALA A 98 1.92 -13.31 -4.85
CA ALA A 98 1.37 -14.62 -5.22
C ALA A 98 0.60 -14.55 -6.55
N VAL A 99 -0.25 -13.53 -6.74
CA VAL A 99 -1.01 -13.30 -7.99
C VAL A 99 -0.07 -13.10 -9.18
N LEU A 100 1.00 -12.31 -9.02
CA LEU A 100 1.97 -12.05 -10.08
C LEU A 100 2.75 -13.30 -10.53
N ARG A 101 2.74 -14.39 -9.75
CA ARG A 101 3.35 -15.68 -10.12
C ARG A 101 2.46 -16.56 -10.98
N VAL A 102 1.18 -16.23 -11.11
CA VAL A 102 0.22 -17.01 -11.92
C VAL A 102 0.43 -16.68 -13.40
N THR A 103 1.14 -17.56 -14.12
CA THR A 103 1.49 -17.33 -15.53
C THR A 103 0.35 -17.61 -16.52
N ALA A 104 -0.72 -18.27 -16.08
CA ALA A 104 -1.89 -18.59 -16.91
C ALA A 104 -2.73 -17.35 -17.29
N ILE A 105 -2.52 -16.21 -16.62
CA ILE A 105 -3.26 -14.97 -16.83
C ILE A 105 -2.41 -13.99 -17.66
N PRO A 106 -2.96 -13.32 -18.69
CA PRO A 106 -2.26 -12.31 -19.43
C PRO A 106 -1.65 -11.24 -18.53
N GLU A 107 -0.44 -10.77 -18.82
CA GLU A 107 0.34 -9.90 -17.94
C GLU A 107 -0.45 -8.67 -17.47
N ARG A 108 -1.17 -7.98 -18.38
CA ARG A 108 -1.96 -6.80 -18.02
C ARG A 108 -3.08 -7.09 -17.02
N ALA A 109 -3.78 -8.21 -17.21
CA ALA A 109 -4.85 -8.63 -16.30
C ALA A 109 -4.28 -9.08 -14.95
N ARG A 110 -3.15 -9.77 -14.96
CA ARG A 110 -2.43 -10.23 -13.76
C ARG A 110 -1.95 -9.05 -12.91
N GLU A 111 -1.38 -8.01 -13.50
CA GLU A 111 -0.99 -6.78 -12.79
C GLU A 111 -2.19 -6.07 -12.19
N ALA A 112 -3.28 -5.92 -12.94
CA ALA A 112 -4.52 -5.32 -12.44
C ALA A 112 -5.10 -6.13 -11.27
N LEU A 113 -5.17 -7.45 -11.39
CA LEU A 113 -5.63 -8.33 -10.31
C LEU A 113 -4.73 -8.25 -9.08
N ALA A 114 -3.41 -8.19 -9.26
CA ALA A 114 -2.46 -8.09 -8.16
C ALA A 114 -2.65 -6.81 -7.34
N VAL A 115 -2.73 -5.65 -7.99
CA VAL A 115 -2.92 -4.38 -7.27
C VAL A 115 -4.32 -4.24 -6.69
N THR A 116 -5.34 -4.79 -7.34
CA THR A 116 -6.71 -4.79 -6.80
C THR A 116 -6.82 -5.70 -5.58
N SER A 117 -6.27 -6.92 -5.63
CA SER A 117 -6.26 -7.82 -4.47
C SER A 117 -5.49 -7.22 -3.29
N MET A 118 -4.37 -6.54 -3.54
CA MET A 118 -3.62 -5.80 -2.52
C MET A 118 -4.51 -4.75 -1.84
N LEU A 119 -5.24 -3.94 -2.61
CA LEU A 119 -6.13 -2.91 -2.07
C LEU A 119 -7.27 -3.53 -1.24
N LEU A 120 -7.89 -4.60 -1.74
CA LEU A 120 -8.97 -5.28 -1.02
C LEU A 120 -8.51 -5.87 0.32
N VAL A 121 -7.32 -6.46 0.36
CA VAL A 121 -6.73 -6.96 1.62
C VAL A 121 -6.48 -5.80 2.59
N SER A 122 -5.98 -4.66 2.09
CA SER A 122 -5.77 -3.48 2.92
C SER A 122 -7.08 -2.93 3.47
N TYR A 123 -8.12 -2.83 2.67
CA TYR A 123 -9.44 -2.42 3.12
C TYR A 123 -10.01 -3.38 4.18
N ALA A 124 -9.87 -4.70 3.97
CA ALA A 124 -10.36 -5.69 4.92
C ALA A 124 -9.68 -5.57 6.28
N LEU A 125 -8.34 -5.58 6.32
CA LEU A 125 -7.59 -5.49 7.58
C LEU A 125 -7.75 -4.11 8.24
N GLY A 126 -7.77 -3.04 7.46
CA GLY A 126 -7.99 -1.69 7.95
C GLY A 126 -9.37 -1.53 8.60
N THR A 127 -10.42 -2.00 7.92
CA THR A 127 -11.79 -1.95 8.45
C THR A 127 -11.94 -2.78 9.72
N VAL A 128 -11.39 -3.99 9.76
CA VAL A 128 -11.45 -4.86 10.95
C VAL A 128 -10.78 -4.18 12.15
N GLN A 129 -9.59 -3.62 12.00
CA GLN A 129 -8.90 -2.94 13.10
C GLN A 129 -9.63 -1.67 13.52
N LEU A 130 -10.17 -0.90 12.57
CA LEU A 130 -10.95 0.30 12.85
C LEU A 130 -12.21 -0.04 13.68
N MET A 131 -12.94 -1.09 13.29
CA MET A 131 -14.09 -1.60 14.03
C MET A 131 -13.73 -1.98 15.47
N ALA A 132 -12.64 -2.75 15.63
CA ALA A 132 -12.19 -3.24 16.93
C ALA A 132 -11.79 -2.11 17.88
N LEU A 133 -11.17 -1.04 17.38
CA LEU A 133 -10.65 0.04 18.23
C LEU A 133 -11.65 1.18 18.45
N LEU A 134 -12.54 1.44 17.49
CA LEU A 134 -13.53 2.52 17.62
C LEU A 134 -14.93 2.02 17.99
N GLY A 135 -15.12 0.70 18.13
CA GLY A 135 -16.43 0.12 18.45
C GLY A 135 -17.49 0.32 17.36
N LEU A 136 -17.06 0.50 16.11
CA LEU A 136 -17.96 0.70 14.98
C LEU A 136 -18.55 -0.62 14.52
N ASP A 137 -19.82 -0.58 14.08
CA ASP A 137 -20.41 -1.68 13.33
C ASP A 137 -19.88 -1.72 11.88
N ALA A 138 -20.05 -2.84 11.19
CA ALA A 138 -19.50 -3.05 9.87
C ALA A 138 -19.99 -2.02 8.83
N PRO A 139 -21.30 -1.69 8.73
CA PRO A 139 -21.79 -0.65 7.82
C PRO A 139 -21.15 0.72 8.07
N SER A 140 -21.05 1.16 9.32
CA SER A 140 -20.45 2.44 9.68
C SER A 140 -18.96 2.47 9.37
N ALA A 141 -18.22 1.39 9.68
CA ALA A 141 -16.79 1.28 9.37
C ALA A 141 -16.53 1.33 7.84
N LEU A 142 -17.32 0.59 7.05
CA LEU A 142 -17.21 0.62 5.59
C LEU A 142 -17.54 2.00 5.02
N ALA A 143 -18.52 2.70 5.58
CA ALA A 143 -18.93 4.04 5.13
C ALA A 143 -17.80 5.07 5.30
N VAL A 144 -17.00 4.96 6.36
CA VAL A 144 -15.91 5.93 6.64
C VAL A 144 -14.54 5.48 6.15
N ALA A 145 -14.31 4.18 6.02
CA ALA A 145 -13.00 3.61 5.74
C ALA A 145 -12.81 3.08 4.31
N VAL A 146 -13.89 2.84 3.57
CA VAL A 146 -13.83 2.24 2.23
C VAL A 146 -14.57 3.08 1.20
N LEU A 147 -15.85 3.37 1.41
CA LEU A 147 -16.69 4.02 0.39
C LEU A 147 -16.10 5.32 -0.18
N PRO A 148 -15.56 6.26 0.63
CA PRO A 148 -14.98 7.51 0.12
C PRO A 148 -13.72 7.28 -0.73
N PHE A 149 -13.05 6.13 -0.53
CA PHE A 149 -11.75 5.84 -1.14
C PHE A 149 -11.85 5.00 -2.42
N VAL A 150 -12.96 4.28 -2.65
CA VAL A 150 -13.12 3.34 -3.79
C VAL A 150 -12.81 4.01 -5.13
N VAL A 151 -13.43 5.15 -5.41
CA VAL A 151 -13.26 5.84 -6.70
C VAL A 151 -11.86 6.43 -6.85
N PRO A 152 -11.35 7.25 -5.88
CA PRO A 152 -10.01 7.78 -6.00
C PRO A 152 -8.92 6.70 -5.97
N ASP A 153 -9.09 5.62 -5.21
CA ASP A 153 -8.10 4.55 -5.20
C ASP A 153 -8.12 3.73 -6.50
N ALA A 154 -9.28 3.51 -7.13
CA ALA A 154 -9.34 2.90 -8.45
C ALA A 154 -8.53 3.72 -9.49
N LEU A 155 -8.65 5.05 -9.46
CA LEU A 155 -7.85 5.95 -10.31
C LEU A 155 -6.35 5.86 -9.99
N LYS A 156 -5.99 5.86 -8.70
CA LYS A 156 -4.58 5.70 -8.26
C LYS A 156 -4.00 4.36 -8.71
N LEU A 157 -4.77 3.26 -8.61
CA LEU A 157 -4.31 1.95 -9.09
C LEU A 157 -4.06 1.97 -10.60
N ALA A 158 -4.95 2.53 -11.41
CA ALA A 158 -4.79 2.63 -12.86
C ALA A 158 -3.55 3.44 -13.25
N VAL A 159 -3.36 4.61 -12.61
CA VAL A 159 -2.17 5.45 -12.80
C VAL A 159 -0.92 4.73 -12.30
N GLY A 160 -0.97 4.13 -11.11
CA GLY A 160 0.16 3.41 -10.51
C GLY A 160 0.66 2.25 -11.35
N VAL A 161 -0.25 1.43 -11.91
CA VAL A 161 0.11 0.36 -12.86
C VAL A 161 0.78 0.93 -14.10
N SER A 162 0.25 2.03 -14.64
CA SER A 162 0.81 2.67 -15.85
C SER A 162 2.22 3.22 -15.59
N VAL A 163 2.42 3.91 -14.46
CA VAL A 163 3.73 4.41 -14.02
C VAL A 163 4.68 3.26 -13.73
N GLY A 164 4.23 2.21 -13.03
CA GLY A 164 5.05 1.04 -12.73
C GLY A 164 5.58 0.35 -13.98
N ARG A 165 4.74 0.23 -15.03
CA ARG A 165 5.16 -0.28 -16.34
C ARG A 165 6.20 0.63 -17.01
N ALA A 166 6.03 1.95 -16.93
CA ALA A 166 6.99 2.90 -17.48
C ALA A 166 8.35 2.79 -16.78
N VAL A 167 8.36 2.74 -15.44
CA VAL A 167 9.57 2.56 -14.63
C VAL A 167 10.27 1.24 -14.99
N ARG A 168 9.54 0.12 -15.05
CA ARG A 168 10.11 -1.18 -15.40
C ARG A 168 10.78 -1.20 -16.79
N ARG A 169 10.25 -0.43 -17.75
CA ARG A 169 10.85 -0.32 -19.10
C ARG A 169 12.09 0.58 -19.13
N ALA A 170 12.12 1.61 -18.28
CA ALA A 170 13.22 2.57 -18.22
C ALA A 170 14.42 2.06 -17.43
N VAL A 171 14.21 1.08 -16.55
CA VAL A 171 15.23 0.51 -15.66
C VAL A 171 15.36 -0.99 -15.96
N PRO A 172 16.10 -1.37 -17.02
CA PRO A 172 16.30 -2.75 -17.46
C PRO A 172 17.09 -3.59 -16.46
#